data_49c8dec3c0459aa795ff589296244672
#
_entry.id   49c8dec3c0459aa795ff589296244672
#
_cell.length_a   1.000
_cell.length_b   1.000
_cell.length_c   1.000
_cell.angle_alpha   90.00
_cell.angle_beta   90.00
_cell.angle_gamma   90.00
#
_symmetry.space_group_name_H-M   'P 1'
#
loop_
_entity.id
_entity.type
_entity.pdbx_description
1 polymer ?
#
loop_
_entity_poly.entity_id
_entity_poly.type
_entity_poly.pdbx_seq_one_letter_code
_entity_poly.pdbx_strand_id
1 'polypeptide(L)'
;MCFIIVIWGRKTMRNQQLQTDYTEDMVGYWKERSHTYSKDNRSQLENEKKTVWENLILSNTTQEKQLNILDVGTGPGFFAVLLAQKGHHVTAVDVSADMLERAKENLDYYQVHADLRLLNGNDLPFSDDTFDLVISRDVTWTLQQPEETLLEWKRVAKPGGQILYFDANWYLYLYDEELRAKKEAAAAASFFRCTSKEAGVHFHAMRLEQGTYR
;
A
#
# COMPACT_ATOMS: atom_id res chain seq x y z
N MET A 1 1.82 8.84 -13.51
CA MET A 1 0.52 9.46 -13.74
C MET A 1 -0.44 8.83 -12.73
N CYS A 2 -0.64 9.48 -11.58
CA CYS A 2 -1.55 9.02 -10.54
C CYS A 2 -2.97 9.41 -10.95
N PHE A 3 -3.86 8.43 -11.01
CA PHE A 3 -5.29 8.67 -11.20
C PHE A 3 -5.99 8.61 -9.85
N ILE A 4 -6.69 9.68 -9.52
CA ILE A 4 -7.68 9.68 -8.44
C ILE A 4 -8.90 8.97 -9.02
N ILE A 5 -9.18 7.75 -8.57
CA ILE A 5 -10.39 7.03 -8.96
C ILE A 5 -11.45 7.31 -7.90
N VAL A 6 -12.41 8.16 -8.26
CA VAL A 6 -13.66 8.29 -7.51
C VAL A 6 -14.62 7.24 -8.08
N ILE A 7 -14.87 6.17 -7.34
CA ILE A 7 -15.89 5.17 -7.72
C ILE A 7 -17.21 5.58 -7.08
N TRP A 8 -18.14 6.07 -7.91
CA TRP A 8 -19.54 6.28 -7.54
C TRP A 8 -20.40 5.14 -8.08
N GLY A 9 -20.98 4.43 -7.19
CA GLY A 9 -22.21 3.64 -7.21
C GLY A 9 -22.62 2.84 -8.45
N ARG A 10 -22.51 1.51 -8.37
CA ARG A 10 -23.58 0.60 -8.83
C ARG A 10 -23.76 -0.52 -7.79
N LYS A 11 -25.01 -0.67 -7.35
CA LYS A 11 -25.49 -1.82 -6.58
C LYS A 11 -25.16 -3.09 -7.35
N THR A 12 -24.17 -3.84 -6.91
CA THR A 12 -23.90 -5.19 -7.42
C THR A 12 -24.51 -6.21 -6.48
N MET A 13 -25.26 -7.14 -7.06
CA MET A 13 -25.88 -8.25 -6.35
C MET A 13 -24.82 -9.04 -5.57
N ARG A 14 -25.14 -9.33 -4.31
CA ARG A 14 -24.37 -10.24 -3.47
C ARG A 14 -24.36 -11.63 -4.13
N ASN A 15 -23.26 -11.97 -4.76
CA ASN A 15 -22.92 -13.37 -4.96
C ASN A 15 -22.26 -13.84 -3.66
N GLN A 16 -22.99 -14.65 -2.89
CA GLN A 16 -22.43 -15.46 -1.80
C GLN A 16 -21.60 -16.59 -2.41
N GLN A 17 -20.46 -16.27 -3.02
CA GLN A 17 -19.44 -17.24 -3.35
C GLN A 17 -18.38 -17.19 -2.26
N LEU A 18 -18.02 -18.37 -1.76
CA LEU A 18 -16.97 -18.66 -0.78
C LEU A 18 -15.83 -17.62 -0.87
N GLN A 19 -15.84 -16.66 0.05
CA GLN A 19 -14.72 -15.75 0.24
C GLN A 19 -13.57 -16.56 0.85
N THR A 20 -12.63 -16.95 0.02
CA THR A 20 -11.36 -17.49 0.50
C THR A 20 -10.62 -16.35 1.20
N ASP A 21 -10.27 -16.54 2.45
CA ASP A 21 -9.47 -15.55 3.18
C ASP A 21 -8.02 -15.66 2.73
N TYR A 22 -7.56 -14.68 1.96
CA TYR A 22 -6.18 -14.60 1.46
C TYR A 22 -5.24 -13.84 2.40
N THR A 23 -5.68 -13.53 3.62
CA THR A 23 -4.89 -12.73 4.56
C THR A 23 -3.54 -13.40 4.88
N GLU A 24 -3.53 -14.71 5.13
CA GLU A 24 -2.30 -15.46 5.42
C GLU A 24 -1.33 -15.46 4.23
N ASP A 25 -1.83 -15.69 3.03
CA ASP A 25 -1.00 -15.66 1.80
C ASP A 25 -0.40 -14.27 1.58
N MET A 26 -1.19 -13.23 1.81
CA MET A 26 -0.74 -11.85 1.69
C MET A 26 0.32 -11.50 2.74
N VAL A 27 0.12 -11.89 4.00
CA VAL A 27 1.12 -11.72 5.07
C VAL A 27 2.41 -12.46 4.72
N GLY A 28 2.32 -13.70 4.23
CA GLY A 28 3.47 -14.48 3.79
C GLY A 28 4.24 -13.80 2.65
N TYR A 29 3.54 -13.30 1.63
CA TYR A 29 4.12 -12.56 0.52
C TYR A 29 4.89 -11.31 0.99
N TRP A 30 4.29 -10.50 1.86
CA TRP A 30 4.91 -9.28 2.36
C TRP A 30 6.06 -9.55 3.33
N LYS A 31 6.01 -10.65 4.10
CA LYS A 31 7.12 -11.11 4.93
C LYS A 31 8.38 -11.33 4.10
N GLU A 32 8.28 -12.09 3.00
CA GLU A 32 9.42 -12.36 2.12
C GLU A 32 9.99 -11.09 1.47
N ARG A 33 9.14 -10.13 1.17
CA ARG A 33 9.52 -8.88 0.50
C ARG A 33 9.94 -7.76 1.45
N SER A 34 9.68 -7.88 2.75
CA SER A 34 9.84 -6.80 3.72
C SER A 34 11.21 -6.10 3.64
N HIS A 35 12.29 -6.88 3.53
CA HIS A 35 13.65 -6.35 3.47
C HIS A 35 13.97 -5.57 2.19
N THR A 36 13.60 -6.12 1.02
CA THR A 36 13.84 -5.45 -0.27
C THR A 36 12.98 -4.21 -0.42
N TYR A 37 11.72 -4.30 -0.03
CA TYR A 37 10.78 -3.20 -0.09
C TYR A 37 11.17 -2.05 0.87
N SER A 38 11.74 -2.38 2.04
CA SER A 38 12.29 -1.37 2.96
C SER A 38 13.46 -0.59 2.35
N LYS A 39 14.38 -1.26 1.64
CA LYS A 39 15.48 -0.59 0.93
C LYS A 39 14.98 0.35 -0.15
N ASP A 40 13.99 -0.08 -0.93
CA ASP A 40 13.39 0.74 -1.97
C ASP A 40 12.72 1.99 -1.38
N ASN A 41 12.03 1.85 -0.24
CA ASN A 41 11.40 2.96 0.45
C ASN A 41 12.43 3.95 1.02
N ARG A 42 13.51 3.48 1.63
CA ARG A 42 14.62 4.36 2.06
C ARG A 42 15.19 5.13 0.89
N SER A 43 15.48 4.47 -0.22
CA SER A 43 15.97 5.14 -1.42
C SER A 43 15.04 6.26 -1.90
N GLN A 44 13.72 6.07 -1.81
CA GLN A 44 12.74 7.10 -2.17
C GLN A 44 12.70 8.26 -1.16
N LEU A 45 12.93 7.99 0.13
CA LEU A 45 13.02 9.02 1.18
C LEU A 45 14.31 9.85 1.08
N GLU A 46 15.34 9.35 0.40
CA GLU A 46 16.66 9.99 0.25
C GLU A 46 16.88 10.67 -1.10
N ASN A 47 15.88 10.62 -1.99
CA ASN A 47 15.96 11.23 -3.31
C ASN A 47 14.81 12.23 -3.57
N GLU A 48 14.77 12.76 -4.78
CA GLU A 48 13.78 13.75 -5.22
C GLU A 48 12.31 13.29 -5.10
N LYS A 49 12.05 11.97 -5.08
CA LYS A 49 10.69 11.42 -4.91
C LYS A 49 10.08 11.82 -3.57
N LYS A 50 10.91 11.99 -2.53
CA LYS A 50 10.46 12.50 -1.24
C LYS A 50 9.71 13.82 -1.39
N THR A 51 10.32 14.79 -2.07
CA THR A 51 9.73 16.12 -2.28
C THR A 51 8.45 16.04 -3.13
N VAL A 52 8.40 15.14 -4.11
CA VAL A 52 7.20 14.94 -4.92
C VAL A 52 6.04 14.44 -4.04
N TRP A 53 6.29 13.45 -3.16
CA TRP A 53 5.29 12.95 -2.23
C TRP A 53 4.86 14.00 -1.21
N GLU A 54 5.81 14.74 -0.63
CA GLU A 54 5.52 15.83 0.29
C GLU A 54 4.58 16.86 -0.35
N ASN A 55 4.91 17.33 -1.54
CA ASN A 55 4.10 18.31 -2.25
C ASN A 55 2.71 17.77 -2.60
N LEU A 56 2.62 16.50 -3.01
CA LEU A 56 1.35 15.87 -3.35
C LEU A 56 0.42 15.75 -2.14
N ILE A 57 0.95 15.36 -0.98
CA ILE A 57 0.16 15.26 0.25
C ILE A 57 -0.21 16.65 0.75
N LEU A 58 0.76 17.56 0.86
CA LEU A 58 0.55 18.91 1.38
C LEU A 58 -0.40 19.76 0.53
N SER A 59 -0.42 19.58 -0.79
CA SER A 59 -1.37 20.28 -1.66
C SER A 59 -2.83 19.84 -1.47
N ASN A 60 -3.03 18.70 -0.83
CA ASN A 60 -4.35 18.13 -0.55
C ASN A 60 -4.72 18.14 0.93
N THR A 61 -3.93 18.80 1.78
CA THR A 61 -4.19 18.89 3.22
C THR A 61 -4.13 20.35 3.69
N THR A 62 -4.81 20.65 4.80
CA THR A 62 -4.70 21.97 5.44
C THR A 62 -3.35 22.06 6.15
N GLN A 63 -2.50 22.99 5.72
CA GLN A 63 -1.09 23.09 6.16
C GLN A 63 -0.87 23.77 7.52
N GLU A 64 -1.91 24.27 8.18
CA GLU A 64 -1.75 25.18 9.33
C GLU A 64 -1.67 24.49 10.70
N LYS A 65 -1.75 23.18 10.77
CA LYS A 65 -1.80 22.43 12.03
C LYS A 65 -0.96 21.17 12.00
N GLN A 66 -0.47 20.80 13.17
CA GLN A 66 -0.03 19.45 13.43
C GLN A 66 -1.24 18.52 13.32
N LEU A 67 -1.22 17.60 12.37
CA LEU A 67 -2.32 16.68 12.04
C LEU A 67 -2.17 15.37 12.82
N ASN A 68 -3.30 14.76 13.20
CA ASN A 68 -3.38 13.35 13.59
C ASN A 68 -3.63 12.54 12.31
N ILE A 69 -2.67 11.70 11.93
CA ILE A 69 -2.69 10.97 10.66
C ILE A 69 -2.73 9.47 10.92
N LEU A 70 -3.58 8.77 10.18
CA LEU A 70 -3.58 7.31 10.10
C LEU A 70 -2.98 6.87 8.78
N ASP A 71 -1.87 6.13 8.82
CA ASP A 71 -1.23 5.50 7.66
C ASP A 71 -1.63 4.02 7.61
N VAL A 72 -2.53 3.65 6.69
CA VAL A 72 -3.08 2.28 6.57
C VAL A 72 -2.29 1.48 5.54
N GLY A 73 -1.77 0.31 5.97
CA GLY A 73 -0.85 -0.48 5.18
C GLY A 73 0.49 0.24 5.05
N THR A 74 1.02 0.71 6.18
CA THR A 74 2.24 1.54 6.22
C THR A 74 3.45 0.85 5.61
N GLY A 75 3.44 -0.51 5.51
CA GLY A 75 4.58 -1.29 5.09
C GLY A 75 5.81 -0.97 5.92
N PRO A 76 6.97 -0.69 5.30
CA PRO A 76 8.18 -0.31 6.03
C PRO A 76 8.19 1.17 6.46
N GLY A 77 7.04 1.83 6.54
CA GLY A 77 6.88 3.13 7.17
C GLY A 77 7.21 4.34 6.28
N PHE A 78 7.03 4.26 4.96
CA PHE A 78 7.37 5.38 4.07
C PHE A 78 6.63 6.67 4.43
N PHE A 79 5.29 6.64 4.50
CA PHE A 79 4.51 7.80 4.88
C PHE A 79 4.65 8.11 6.38
N ALA A 80 4.77 7.08 7.22
CA ALA A 80 5.01 7.29 8.64
C ALA A 80 6.27 8.14 8.90
N VAL A 81 7.40 7.81 8.27
CA VAL A 81 8.63 8.59 8.36
C VAL A 81 8.46 9.98 7.76
N LEU A 82 7.93 10.07 6.53
CA LEU A 82 7.76 11.32 5.81
C LEU A 82 6.97 12.36 6.60
N LEU A 83 5.83 11.92 7.16
CA LEU A 83 4.88 12.80 7.85
C LEU A 83 5.33 13.11 9.28
N ALA A 84 5.97 12.16 9.96
CA ALA A 84 6.57 12.41 11.27
C ALA A 84 7.74 13.42 11.17
N GLN A 85 8.53 13.41 10.10
CA GLN A 85 9.56 14.43 9.84
C GLN A 85 8.98 15.84 9.66
N LYS A 86 7.71 15.96 9.28
CA LYS A 86 6.97 17.24 9.20
C LYS A 86 6.34 17.66 10.52
N GLY A 87 6.51 16.86 11.56
CA GLY A 87 5.98 17.14 12.90
C GLY A 87 4.53 16.74 13.11
N HIS A 88 3.97 15.89 12.25
CA HIS A 88 2.61 15.35 12.44
C HIS A 88 2.61 14.17 13.43
N HIS A 89 1.48 13.93 14.07
CA HIS A 89 1.24 12.73 14.87
C HIS A 89 0.77 11.60 13.95
N VAL A 90 1.58 10.56 13.81
CA VAL A 90 1.28 9.45 12.91
C VAL A 90 1.00 8.19 13.71
N THR A 91 -0.17 7.60 13.47
CA THR A 91 -0.49 6.22 13.81
C THR A 91 -0.39 5.42 12.51
N ALA A 92 0.43 4.38 12.50
CA ALA A 92 0.72 3.59 11.32
C ALA A 92 0.33 2.13 11.57
N VAL A 93 -0.51 1.58 10.70
CA VAL A 93 -1.03 0.22 10.86
C VAL A 93 -0.64 -0.65 9.67
N ASP A 94 -0.35 -1.91 9.94
CA ASP A 94 -0.10 -2.94 8.93
C ASP A 94 -0.54 -4.31 9.44
N VAL A 95 -0.92 -5.20 8.54
CA VAL A 95 -1.29 -6.58 8.85
C VAL A 95 -0.05 -7.49 9.04
N SER A 96 1.10 -7.05 8.56
CA SER A 96 2.37 -7.79 8.62
C SER A 96 3.28 -7.27 9.74
N ALA A 97 3.57 -8.14 10.71
CA ALA A 97 4.52 -7.83 11.78
C ALA A 97 5.94 -7.55 11.24
N ASP A 98 6.35 -8.29 10.19
CA ASP A 98 7.66 -8.11 9.56
C ASP A 98 7.77 -6.72 8.89
N MET A 99 6.66 -6.19 8.32
CA MET A 99 6.62 -4.84 7.79
C MET A 99 6.75 -3.80 8.90
N LEU A 100 6.03 -3.98 10.01
CA LEU A 100 6.12 -3.07 11.15
C LEU A 100 7.50 -3.08 11.80
N GLU A 101 8.20 -4.22 11.82
CA GLU A 101 9.59 -4.27 12.27
C GLU A 101 10.48 -3.40 11.38
N ARG A 102 10.31 -3.48 10.05
CA ARG A 102 11.03 -2.59 9.10
C ARG A 102 10.64 -1.12 9.27
N ALA A 103 9.34 -0.85 9.54
CA ALA A 103 8.88 0.51 9.82
C ALA A 103 9.57 1.08 11.07
N LYS A 104 9.66 0.29 12.14
CA LYS A 104 10.38 0.67 13.36
C LYS A 104 11.85 0.98 13.08
N GLU A 105 12.56 0.09 12.36
CA GLU A 105 13.96 0.34 11.99
C GLU A 105 14.14 1.64 11.19
N ASN A 106 13.19 1.94 10.30
CA ASN A 106 13.23 3.16 9.51
C ASN A 106 12.95 4.40 10.36
N LEU A 107 11.96 4.36 11.25
CA LEU A 107 11.66 5.45 12.19
C LEU A 107 12.88 5.74 13.09
N ASP A 108 13.51 4.69 13.63
CA ASP A 108 14.72 4.81 14.44
C ASP A 108 15.90 5.42 13.63
N TYR A 109 16.09 4.98 12.39
CA TYR A 109 17.14 5.50 11.50
C TYR A 109 16.97 7.00 11.20
N TYR A 110 15.73 7.44 10.94
CA TYR A 110 15.43 8.86 10.69
C TYR A 110 15.18 9.67 11.95
N GLN A 111 15.30 9.07 13.15
CA GLN A 111 15.10 9.70 14.45
C GLN A 111 13.74 10.38 14.58
N VAL A 112 12.69 9.74 14.11
CA VAL A 112 11.29 10.18 14.21
C VAL A 112 10.44 9.13 14.87
N HIS A 113 9.23 9.52 15.32
CA HIS A 113 8.32 8.62 16.04
C HIS A 113 6.96 8.53 15.35
N ALA A 114 6.42 7.31 15.31
CA ALA A 114 5.03 7.01 14.98
C ALA A 114 4.51 5.87 15.87
N ASP A 115 3.20 5.84 16.12
CA ASP A 115 2.54 4.75 16.84
C ASP A 115 2.27 3.59 15.88
N LEU A 116 3.06 2.51 16.00
CA LEU A 116 2.95 1.34 15.14
C LEU A 116 1.99 0.31 15.73
N ARG A 117 1.01 -0.14 14.96
CA ARG A 117 0.03 -1.14 15.40
C ARG A 117 -0.17 -2.24 14.37
N LEU A 118 -0.17 -3.49 14.84
CA LEU A 118 -0.50 -4.67 14.04
C LEU A 118 -2.03 -4.77 13.95
N LEU A 119 -2.59 -4.27 12.85
CA LEU A 119 -4.04 -4.20 12.63
C LEU A 119 -4.37 -4.49 11.17
N ASN A 120 -5.55 -5.06 10.96
CA ASN A 120 -6.17 -5.11 9.64
C ASN A 120 -6.87 -3.77 9.36
N GLY A 121 -6.65 -3.19 8.19
CA GLY A 121 -7.25 -1.91 7.78
C GLY A 121 -8.78 -1.92 7.66
N ASN A 122 -9.43 -3.09 7.77
CA ASN A 122 -10.88 -3.25 7.67
C ASN A 122 -11.60 -3.09 9.01
N ASP A 123 -10.88 -3.27 10.12
CA ASP A 123 -11.43 -3.16 11.48
C ASP A 123 -10.43 -2.38 12.34
N LEU A 124 -10.73 -1.12 12.52
CA LEU A 124 -9.84 -0.16 13.16
C LEU A 124 -10.38 0.17 14.57
N PRO A 125 -9.68 -0.23 15.65
CA PRO A 125 -10.12 -0.01 17.03
C PRO A 125 -9.91 1.43 17.47
N PHE A 126 -10.28 2.38 16.60
CA PHE A 126 -10.27 3.79 16.86
C PHE A 126 -11.69 4.34 16.94
N SER A 127 -11.90 5.38 17.75
CA SER A 127 -13.17 6.09 17.80
C SER A 127 -13.46 6.78 16.46
N ASP A 128 -14.75 7.03 16.20
CA ASP A 128 -15.16 7.89 15.09
C ASP A 128 -14.45 9.26 15.18
N ASP A 129 -14.27 9.91 14.06
CA ASP A 129 -13.78 11.29 13.99
C ASP A 129 -12.42 11.52 14.68
N THR A 130 -11.50 10.54 14.60
CA THR A 130 -10.21 10.59 15.30
C THR A 130 -9.12 11.30 14.48
N PHE A 131 -9.04 11.04 13.16
CA PHE A 131 -7.92 11.45 12.32
C PHE A 131 -8.27 12.62 11.40
N ASP A 132 -7.34 13.56 11.26
CA ASP A 132 -7.44 14.67 10.32
C ASP A 132 -7.16 14.21 8.88
N LEU A 133 -6.32 13.17 8.74
CA LEU A 133 -5.97 12.53 7.47
C LEU A 133 -5.89 11.02 7.65
N VAL A 134 -6.52 10.28 6.76
CA VAL A 134 -6.27 8.86 6.54
C VAL A 134 -5.51 8.73 5.21
N ILE A 135 -4.34 8.09 5.24
CA ILE A 135 -3.50 7.94 4.07
C ILE A 135 -3.14 6.49 3.84
N SER A 136 -3.00 6.08 2.57
CA SER A 136 -2.62 4.72 2.20
C SER A 136 -1.90 4.72 0.85
N ARG A 137 -0.94 3.79 0.67
CA ARG A 137 -0.22 3.62 -0.59
C ARG A 137 -0.01 2.16 -0.94
N ASP A 138 -0.35 1.80 -2.18
CA ASP A 138 -0.17 0.44 -2.72
C ASP A 138 -0.91 -0.66 -1.92
N VAL A 139 -2.10 -0.34 -1.37
CA VAL A 139 -2.91 -1.23 -0.52
C VAL A 139 -4.24 -1.60 -1.15
N THR A 140 -4.89 -0.66 -1.86
CA THR A 140 -6.29 -0.85 -2.28
C THR A 140 -6.48 -2.04 -3.22
N TRP A 141 -5.46 -2.44 -3.97
CA TRP A 141 -5.48 -3.61 -4.83
C TRP A 141 -5.48 -4.96 -4.06
N THR A 142 -5.15 -4.94 -2.77
CA THR A 142 -5.15 -6.13 -1.89
C THR A 142 -6.41 -6.28 -1.07
N LEU A 143 -7.29 -5.27 -1.06
CA LEU A 143 -8.48 -5.27 -0.23
C LEU A 143 -9.50 -6.30 -0.72
N GLN A 144 -9.93 -7.18 0.18
CA GLN A 144 -10.97 -8.18 -0.11
C GLN A 144 -12.37 -7.55 -0.11
N GLN A 145 -12.57 -6.54 0.71
CA GLN A 145 -13.82 -5.81 0.89
C GLN A 145 -13.57 -4.29 0.80
N PRO A 146 -13.28 -3.77 -0.41
CA PRO A 146 -12.82 -2.38 -0.54
C PRO A 146 -13.88 -1.35 -0.12
N GLU A 147 -15.18 -1.62 -0.36
CA GLU A 147 -16.26 -0.71 0.05
C GLU A 147 -16.34 -0.61 1.57
N GLU A 148 -16.31 -1.75 2.27
CA GLU A 148 -16.38 -1.80 3.73
C GLU A 148 -15.15 -1.16 4.37
N THR A 149 -13.97 -1.44 3.82
CA THR A 149 -12.71 -0.83 4.26
C THR A 149 -12.74 0.70 4.11
N LEU A 150 -13.18 1.22 2.97
CA LEU A 150 -13.26 2.67 2.75
C LEU A 150 -14.31 3.33 3.65
N LEU A 151 -15.39 2.64 3.98
CA LEU A 151 -16.37 3.11 4.97
C LEU A 151 -15.76 3.18 6.37
N GLU A 152 -14.93 2.20 6.74
CA GLU A 152 -14.22 2.19 8.01
C GLU A 152 -13.18 3.35 8.08
N TRP A 153 -12.43 3.59 7.00
CA TRP A 153 -11.53 4.74 6.92
C TRP A 153 -12.29 6.08 7.04
N LYS A 154 -13.48 6.14 6.43
CA LYS A 154 -14.35 7.30 6.56
C LYS A 154 -14.87 7.49 7.99
N ARG A 155 -15.20 6.41 8.71
CA ARG A 155 -15.68 6.47 10.08
C ARG A 155 -14.64 7.08 11.03
N VAL A 156 -13.38 6.67 10.87
CA VAL A 156 -12.29 7.17 11.73
C VAL A 156 -11.76 8.54 11.31
N ALA A 157 -12.06 9.01 10.10
CA ALA A 157 -11.73 10.35 9.65
C ALA A 157 -12.69 11.39 10.22
N LYS A 158 -12.16 12.52 10.69
CA LYS A 158 -12.97 13.64 11.20
C LYS A 158 -13.88 14.23 10.13
N PRO A 159 -15.00 14.85 10.49
CA PRO A 159 -15.74 15.72 9.57
C PRO A 159 -14.82 16.82 9.01
N GLY A 160 -14.74 16.92 7.69
CA GLY A 160 -13.78 17.81 7.01
C GLY A 160 -12.35 17.28 6.92
N GLY A 161 -12.06 16.15 7.54
CA GLY A 161 -10.82 15.40 7.34
C GLY A 161 -10.74 14.80 5.93
N GLN A 162 -9.60 14.26 5.58
CA GLN A 162 -9.33 13.78 4.23
C GLN A 162 -8.92 12.32 4.22
N ILE A 163 -9.24 11.65 3.12
CA ILE A 163 -8.76 10.30 2.82
C ILE A 163 -7.97 10.38 1.52
N LEU A 164 -6.67 10.13 1.58
CA LEU A 164 -5.79 10.09 0.43
C LEU A 164 -5.28 8.66 0.23
N TYR A 165 -5.60 8.04 -0.87
CA TYR A 165 -5.01 6.76 -1.21
C TYR A 165 -4.37 6.82 -2.60
N PHE A 166 -3.21 6.17 -2.70
CA PHE A 166 -2.39 6.14 -3.88
C PHE A 166 -2.15 4.70 -4.29
N ASP A 167 -2.52 4.37 -5.50
CA ASP A 167 -2.31 3.03 -6.01
C ASP A 167 -1.88 3.08 -7.48
N ALA A 168 -1.16 2.06 -7.92
CA ALA A 168 -0.82 1.89 -9.31
C ALA A 168 -1.88 1.04 -10.01
N ASN A 169 -2.09 1.27 -11.29
CA ASN A 169 -2.93 0.38 -12.09
C ASN A 169 -2.16 -0.91 -12.42
N TRP A 170 -2.05 -1.81 -11.42
CA TRP A 170 -1.28 -3.05 -11.49
C TRP A 170 -1.75 -4.00 -12.59
N TYR A 171 -3.02 -3.89 -12.98
CA TYR A 171 -3.69 -4.81 -13.90
C TYR A 171 -4.00 -4.19 -15.27
N LEU A 172 -3.59 -2.95 -15.53
CA LEU A 172 -3.86 -2.26 -16.79
C LEU A 172 -3.36 -3.08 -18.00
N TYR A 173 -2.24 -3.80 -17.84
CA TYR A 173 -1.69 -4.67 -18.89
C TYR A 173 -2.63 -5.80 -19.32
N LEU A 174 -3.64 -6.16 -18.53
CA LEU A 174 -4.66 -7.14 -18.92
C LEU A 174 -5.62 -6.59 -19.98
N TYR A 175 -5.76 -5.27 -20.06
CA TYR A 175 -6.69 -4.55 -20.93
C TYR A 175 -6.00 -3.70 -21.99
N ASP A 176 -4.67 -3.54 -21.90
CA ASP A 176 -3.84 -2.76 -22.82
C ASP A 176 -2.78 -3.66 -23.46
N GLU A 177 -2.92 -3.88 -24.78
CA GLU A 177 -2.06 -4.81 -25.54
C GLU A 177 -0.60 -4.34 -25.58
N GLU A 178 -0.34 -3.02 -25.65
CA GLU A 178 1.02 -2.49 -25.69
C GLU A 178 1.73 -2.70 -24.35
N LEU A 179 1.03 -2.44 -23.24
CA LEU A 179 1.56 -2.69 -21.90
C LEU A 179 1.74 -4.19 -21.62
N ARG A 180 0.86 -5.04 -22.16
CA ARG A 180 0.99 -6.49 -22.07
C ARG A 180 2.26 -6.96 -22.77
N ALA A 181 2.46 -6.55 -24.01
CA ALA A 181 3.65 -6.90 -24.78
C ALA A 181 4.95 -6.43 -24.09
N LYS A 182 4.96 -5.21 -23.52
CA LYS A 182 6.10 -4.69 -22.75
C LYS A 182 6.39 -5.53 -21.51
N LYS A 183 5.35 -5.95 -20.78
CA LYS A 183 5.50 -6.78 -19.56
C LYS A 183 6.00 -8.19 -19.89
N GLU A 184 5.48 -8.80 -20.96
CA GLU A 184 5.94 -10.11 -21.45
C GLU A 184 7.39 -10.05 -21.93
N ALA A 185 7.77 -9.01 -22.67
CA ALA A 185 9.16 -8.81 -23.10
C ALA A 185 10.11 -8.60 -21.92
N ALA A 186 9.70 -7.85 -20.90
CA ALA A 186 10.49 -7.67 -19.70
C ALA A 186 10.65 -8.97 -18.89
N ALA A 187 9.59 -9.78 -18.80
CA ALA A 187 9.64 -11.08 -18.14
C ALA A 187 10.57 -12.06 -18.90
N ALA A 188 10.49 -12.10 -20.23
CA ALA A 188 11.39 -12.88 -21.05
C ALA A 188 12.85 -12.45 -20.91
N ALA A 189 13.12 -11.14 -20.89
CA ALA A 189 14.47 -10.61 -20.70
C ALA A 189 15.05 -10.93 -19.30
N SER A 190 14.20 -10.97 -18.25
CA SER A 190 14.63 -11.39 -16.91
C SER A 190 14.93 -12.88 -16.84
N PHE A 191 14.16 -13.71 -17.53
CA PHE A 191 14.39 -15.15 -17.66
C PHE A 191 15.74 -15.44 -18.35
N PHE A 192 16.05 -14.77 -19.45
CA PHE A 192 17.35 -14.90 -20.14
C PHE A 192 18.54 -14.46 -19.28
N ARG A 193 18.37 -13.48 -18.41
CA ARG A 193 19.42 -13.05 -17.46
C ARG A 193 19.66 -14.07 -16.34
N CYS A 194 18.61 -14.81 -15.95
CA CYS A 194 18.71 -15.82 -14.90
C CYS A 194 19.40 -17.11 -15.39
N THR A 195 19.22 -17.47 -16.66
CA THR A 195 19.83 -18.68 -17.25
C THR A 195 21.31 -18.51 -17.60
N SER A 196 21.84 -17.28 -17.61
CA SER A 196 23.24 -16.97 -17.92
C SER A 196 24.18 -16.81 -16.71
N LYS A 197 23.67 -16.98 -15.50
CA LYS A 197 24.48 -17.02 -14.26
C LYS A 197 24.05 -18.19 -13.41
N GLU A 198 24.96 -19.14 -13.25
CA GLU A 198 24.88 -20.21 -12.26
C GLU A 198 24.71 -19.64 -10.84
N ALA A 199 23.48 -19.64 -10.35
CA ALA A 199 23.20 -19.52 -8.92
C ALA A 199 21.81 -20.11 -8.68
N GLY A 200 21.77 -21.24 -7.95
CA GLY A 200 20.54 -21.94 -7.59
C GLY A 200 19.63 -21.11 -6.70
N VAL A 201 18.64 -20.50 -7.33
CA VAL A 201 17.49 -19.94 -6.67
C VAL A 201 16.26 -20.48 -7.39
N HIS A 202 15.53 -21.36 -6.73
CA HIS A 202 14.24 -21.85 -7.21
C HIS A 202 13.22 -20.69 -7.16
N PHE A 203 12.89 -20.12 -8.31
CA PHE A 203 11.71 -19.30 -8.47
C PHE A 203 10.50 -20.20 -8.70
N HIS A 204 9.58 -20.24 -7.75
CA HIS A 204 8.23 -20.73 -8.01
C HIS A 204 7.51 -19.70 -8.87
N ALA A 205 7.43 -19.96 -10.18
CA ALA A 205 6.52 -19.25 -11.05
C ALA A 205 5.11 -19.76 -10.73
N MET A 206 4.26 -18.91 -10.13
CA MET A 206 2.83 -19.17 -10.11
C MET A 206 2.32 -19.18 -11.55
N ARG A 207 2.02 -20.38 -12.04
CA ARG A 207 1.32 -20.59 -13.31
C ARG A 207 -0.14 -20.26 -13.06
N LEU A 208 -0.58 -19.10 -13.50
CA LEU A 208 -2.01 -18.80 -13.60
C LEU A 208 -2.59 -19.72 -14.69
N GLU A 209 -3.27 -20.79 -14.28
CA GLU A 209 -4.08 -21.58 -15.19
C GLU A 209 -5.22 -20.70 -15.70
N GLN A 210 -5.37 -20.72 -17.03
CA GLN A 210 -6.43 -19.99 -17.72
C GLN A 210 -7.79 -20.56 -17.33
N GLY A 211 -8.45 -19.89 -16.40
CA GLY A 211 -9.87 -20.11 -16.12
C GLY A 211 -10.69 -19.42 -17.19
N THR A 212 -11.31 -20.21 -18.07
CA THR A 212 -12.33 -19.76 -19.02
C THR A 212 -13.53 -19.23 -18.27
N TYR A 213 -13.72 -17.93 -18.26
CA TYR A 213 -15.01 -17.33 -17.89
C TYR A 213 -15.91 -17.30 -19.16
N ARG A 214 -16.99 -18.07 -19.11
CA ARG A 214 -18.20 -17.87 -19.92
C ARG A 214 -19.17 -16.95 -19.18
#